data_08ac22327f1841680a64f61a34487996
#
_entry.id   08ac22327f1841680a64f61a34487996
#
_cell.length_a   1.000
_cell.length_b   1.000
_cell.length_c   1.000
_cell.angle_alpha   90.00
_cell.angle_beta   90.00
_cell.angle_gamma   90.00
#
_symmetry.space_group_name_H-M   'P 1'
#
loop_
_entity.id
_entity.type
_entity.pdbx_description
1 polymer ?
#
loop_
_entity_poly.entity_id
_entity_poly.type
_entity_poly.pdbx_seq_one_letter_code
_entity_poly.pdbx_strand_id
1 'polypeptide(L)'
;MKSANCLGFVFLIALVIVWVALASASRRYTPETAAIKFGRNFSYDKSTVETLVSRHGADAARFIFPVLFPLDLMLLFCIGATIALFSIGLGATPGNTTGIGLLLLLPAAYMVADLSENVVLAIMLSSKPGSVTNGPVTLAESFTALKLLFCFAGSVQVLVLAWQAYHRSH
;
A
#
# COMPACT_ATOMS: atom_id res chain seq x y z
N MET A 1 25.64 -5.44 2.19
CA MET A 1 24.66 -6.50 1.84
C MET A 1 24.02 -7.13 3.09
N LYS A 2 24.77 -7.70 4.05
CA LYS A 2 24.16 -8.31 5.28
C LYS A 2 23.31 -7.33 6.08
N SER A 3 23.69 -6.06 6.21
CA SER A 3 22.94 -5.03 6.92
C SER A 3 21.60 -4.67 6.27
N ALA A 4 21.53 -4.60 4.94
CA ALA A 4 20.27 -4.32 4.23
C ALA A 4 19.24 -5.44 4.41
N ASN A 5 19.68 -6.70 4.35
CA ASN A 5 18.79 -7.83 4.61
C ASN A 5 18.30 -7.85 6.07
N CYS A 6 19.19 -7.57 7.04
CA CYS A 6 18.80 -7.49 8.44
C CYS A 6 17.73 -6.40 8.67
N LEU A 7 17.93 -5.22 8.06
CA LEU A 7 16.97 -4.13 8.13
C LEU A 7 15.65 -4.49 7.42
N GLY A 8 15.70 -5.22 6.30
CA GLY A 8 14.53 -5.76 5.62
C GLY A 8 13.68 -6.65 6.52
N PHE A 9 14.29 -7.51 7.33
CA PHE A 9 13.57 -8.33 8.31
C PHE A 9 12.92 -7.49 9.42
N VAL A 10 13.58 -6.41 9.87
CA VAL A 10 12.98 -5.48 10.85
C VAL A 10 11.71 -4.85 10.27
N PHE A 11 11.75 -4.38 9.02
CA PHE A 11 10.57 -3.83 8.36
C PHE A 11 9.48 -4.88 8.11
N LEU A 12 9.84 -6.13 7.85
CA LEU A 12 8.87 -7.23 7.72
C LEU A 12 8.13 -7.49 9.06
N ILE A 13 8.85 -7.43 10.18
CA ILE A 13 8.22 -7.53 11.52
C ILE A 13 7.32 -6.32 11.78
N ALA A 14 7.81 -5.12 11.50
CA ALA A 14 7.03 -3.89 11.63
C ALA A 14 5.75 -3.94 10.77
N LEU A 15 5.82 -4.50 9.55
CA LEU A 15 4.68 -4.72 8.67
C LEU A 15 3.58 -5.54 9.35
N VAL A 16 3.94 -6.65 10.00
CA VAL A 16 2.96 -7.51 10.71
C VAL A 16 2.32 -6.73 11.86
N ILE A 17 3.10 -5.99 12.64
CA ILE A 17 2.60 -5.19 13.76
C ILE A 17 1.64 -4.11 13.27
N VAL A 18 2.01 -3.36 12.23
CA VAL A 18 1.17 -2.30 11.66
C VAL A 18 -0.09 -2.87 11.04
N TRP A 19 0.00 -4.01 10.35
CA TRP A 19 -1.17 -4.69 9.80
C TRP A 19 -2.17 -5.13 10.88
N VAL A 20 -1.69 -5.68 12.00
CA VAL A 20 -2.53 -6.05 13.15
C VAL A 20 -3.17 -4.80 13.78
N ALA A 21 -2.41 -3.71 13.94
CA ALA A 21 -2.93 -2.45 14.46
C ALA A 21 -4.01 -1.87 13.55
N LEU A 22 -3.79 -1.88 12.24
CA LEU A 22 -4.72 -1.41 11.22
C LEU A 22 -6.01 -2.25 11.22
N ALA A 23 -5.89 -3.58 11.22
CA ALA A 23 -7.03 -4.49 11.30
C ALA A 23 -7.84 -4.30 12.60
N SER A 24 -7.16 -4.06 13.71
CA SER A 24 -7.80 -3.80 15.02
C SER A 24 -8.51 -2.45 15.05
N ALA A 25 -7.88 -1.41 14.49
CA ALA A 25 -8.48 -0.08 14.37
C ALA A 25 -9.72 -0.10 13.46
N SER A 26 -9.65 -0.81 12.32
CA SER A 26 -10.74 -0.90 11.35
C SER A 26 -11.99 -1.57 11.92
N ARG A 27 -11.86 -2.48 12.90
CA ARG A 27 -12.99 -3.13 13.57
C ARG A 27 -13.87 -2.18 14.39
N ARG A 28 -13.41 -0.95 14.63
CA ARG A 28 -14.16 0.08 15.37
C ARG A 28 -15.17 0.83 14.50
N TYR A 29 -15.12 0.60 13.19
CA TYR A 29 -15.97 1.26 12.20
C TYR A 29 -17.05 0.29 11.69
N THR A 30 -18.08 0.85 11.03
CA THR A 30 -19.09 0.00 10.40
C THR A 30 -18.46 -0.91 9.35
N PRO A 31 -19.03 -2.12 9.12
CA PRO A 31 -18.51 -3.03 8.11
C PRO A 31 -18.39 -2.39 6.73
N GLU A 32 -19.32 -1.50 6.38
CA GLU A 32 -19.33 -0.76 5.12
C GLU A 32 -18.16 0.21 5.02
N THR A 33 -17.86 0.95 6.10
CA THR A 33 -16.72 1.86 6.15
C THR A 33 -15.40 1.10 6.09
N ALA A 34 -15.27 0.01 6.84
CA ALA A 34 -14.08 -0.84 6.80
C ALA A 34 -13.88 -1.51 5.43
N ALA A 35 -14.97 -1.89 4.75
CA ALA A 35 -14.92 -2.55 3.45
C ALA A 35 -14.39 -1.66 2.32
N ILE A 36 -14.42 -0.33 2.47
CA ILE A 36 -13.98 0.59 1.42
C ILE A 36 -12.48 0.39 1.07
N LYS A 37 -11.68 -0.02 2.02
CA LYS A 37 -10.24 -0.29 1.79
C LYS A 37 -9.88 -1.78 1.87
N PHE A 38 -10.59 -2.54 2.68
CA PHE A 38 -10.30 -3.96 2.94
C PHE A 38 -11.35 -4.89 2.36
N GLY A 39 -12.29 -4.35 1.56
CA GLY A 39 -13.31 -5.14 0.89
C GLY A 39 -12.70 -6.16 -0.08
N ARG A 40 -13.38 -7.30 -0.23
CA ARG A 40 -12.96 -8.35 -1.17
C ARG A 40 -13.05 -7.92 -2.63
N ASN A 41 -13.79 -6.86 -2.91
CA ASN A 41 -13.95 -6.32 -4.25
C ASN A 41 -12.97 -5.16 -4.42
N PHE A 42 -11.97 -5.36 -5.25
CA PHE A 42 -10.97 -4.33 -5.62
C PHE A 42 -11.57 -3.24 -6.54
N SER A 43 -12.89 -3.09 -6.54
CA SER A 43 -13.62 -2.13 -7.35
C SER A 43 -14.43 -1.22 -6.44
N TYR A 44 -14.27 0.07 -6.64
CA TYR A 44 -15.09 1.10 -6.01
C TYR A 44 -16.29 1.38 -6.92
N ASP A 45 -17.50 1.24 -6.38
CA ASP A 45 -18.70 1.70 -7.09
C ASP A 45 -19.16 3.04 -6.52
N LYS A 46 -19.50 3.98 -7.41
CA LYS A 46 -19.98 5.31 -7.03
C LYS A 46 -21.16 5.24 -6.08
N SER A 47 -22.12 4.35 -6.33
CA SER A 47 -23.32 4.21 -5.51
C SER A 47 -22.99 3.74 -4.09
N THR A 48 -22.00 2.88 -3.95
CA THR A 48 -21.50 2.39 -2.67
C THR A 48 -20.82 3.51 -1.88
N VAL A 49 -19.94 4.28 -2.51
CA VAL A 49 -19.28 5.44 -1.87
C VAL A 49 -20.29 6.51 -1.49
N GLU A 50 -21.24 6.83 -2.37
CA GLU A 50 -22.31 7.81 -2.11
C GLU A 50 -23.19 7.37 -0.94
N THR A 51 -23.57 6.10 -0.88
CA THR A 51 -24.34 5.53 0.23
C THR A 51 -23.58 5.61 1.53
N LEU A 52 -22.27 5.31 1.51
CA LEU A 52 -21.42 5.40 2.68
C LEU A 52 -21.34 6.83 3.20
N VAL A 53 -21.05 7.80 2.34
CA VAL A 53 -20.94 9.23 2.71
C VAL A 53 -22.28 9.77 3.22
N SER A 54 -23.41 9.36 2.62
CA SER A 54 -24.74 9.84 3.02
C SER A 54 -25.24 9.21 4.33
N ARG A 55 -25.00 7.90 4.55
CA ARG A 55 -25.48 7.19 5.73
C ARG A 55 -24.52 7.19 6.91
N HIS A 56 -23.21 7.17 6.63
CA HIS A 56 -22.15 7.00 7.62
C HIS A 56 -21.07 8.09 7.53
N GLY A 57 -21.42 9.30 7.09
CA GLY A 57 -20.46 10.37 6.83
C GLY A 57 -19.57 10.72 8.02
N ALA A 58 -20.09 10.67 9.25
CA ALA A 58 -19.27 10.90 10.45
C ALA A 58 -18.23 9.78 10.67
N ASP A 59 -18.58 8.54 10.43
CA ASP A 59 -17.67 7.38 10.50
C ASP A 59 -16.66 7.42 9.35
N ALA A 60 -17.10 7.76 8.14
CA ALA A 60 -16.25 7.92 6.96
C ALA A 60 -15.18 8.99 7.21
N ALA A 61 -15.56 10.15 7.74
CA ALA A 61 -14.62 11.21 8.08
C ALA A 61 -13.64 10.80 9.20
N ARG A 62 -14.11 10.07 10.21
CA ARG A 62 -13.25 9.54 11.29
C ARG A 62 -12.33 8.42 10.82
N PHE A 63 -12.68 7.70 9.77
CA PHE A 63 -11.82 6.65 9.19
C PHE A 63 -10.57 7.22 8.54
N ILE A 64 -10.63 8.47 8.04
CA ILE A 64 -9.45 9.14 7.48
C ILE A 64 -8.34 9.22 8.51
N PHE A 65 -8.67 9.54 9.76
CA PHE A 65 -7.73 9.55 10.87
C PHE A 65 -8.31 8.77 12.06
N PRO A 66 -7.66 7.70 12.57
CA PRO A 66 -6.26 7.31 12.34
C PRO A 66 -6.02 6.20 11.28
N VAL A 67 -7.04 5.74 10.53
CA VAL A 67 -6.91 4.53 9.73
C VAL A 67 -6.14 4.79 8.42
N LEU A 68 -6.65 5.67 7.54
CA LEU A 68 -5.93 6.03 6.30
C LEU A 68 -4.62 6.77 6.62
N PHE A 69 -4.67 7.72 7.55
CA PHE A 69 -3.53 8.47 8.03
C PHE A 69 -3.53 8.40 9.57
N PRO A 70 -2.50 7.86 10.25
CA PRO A 70 -1.19 7.40 9.76
C PRO A 70 -1.07 5.89 9.53
N LEU A 71 -2.03 5.03 9.97
CA LEU A 71 -1.80 3.59 10.05
C LEU A 71 -1.54 2.96 8.68
N ASP A 72 -2.36 3.28 7.68
CA ASP A 72 -2.15 2.76 6.35
C ASP A 72 -0.92 3.37 5.66
N LEU A 73 -0.60 4.63 5.95
CA LEU A 73 0.65 5.25 5.50
C LEU A 73 1.88 4.52 6.07
N MET A 74 1.83 4.08 7.32
CA MET A 74 2.90 3.25 7.89
C MET A 74 2.97 1.88 7.21
N LEU A 75 1.82 1.28 6.89
CA LEU A 75 1.74 -0.01 6.20
C LEU A 75 2.40 0.06 4.82
N LEU A 76 2.03 1.05 4.01
CA LEU A 76 2.62 1.24 2.68
C LEU A 76 4.14 1.45 2.75
N PHE A 77 4.60 2.22 3.73
CA PHE A 77 6.03 2.44 3.95
C PHE A 77 6.75 1.15 4.33
N CYS A 78 6.19 0.35 5.25
CA CYS A 78 6.77 -0.95 5.63
C CYS A 78 6.86 -1.92 4.45
N ILE A 79 5.82 -2.00 3.61
CA ILE A 79 5.83 -2.86 2.41
C ILE A 79 6.89 -2.38 1.42
N GLY A 80 6.86 -1.09 1.06
CA GLY A 80 7.81 -0.52 0.11
C GLY A 80 9.26 -0.64 0.57
N ALA A 81 9.53 -0.33 1.84
CA ALA A 81 10.86 -0.46 2.44
C ALA A 81 11.33 -1.92 2.48
N THR A 82 10.46 -2.87 2.80
CA THR A 82 10.79 -4.31 2.80
C THR A 82 11.23 -4.75 1.41
N ILE A 83 10.45 -4.45 0.37
CA ILE A 83 10.79 -4.81 -1.02
C ILE A 83 12.09 -4.12 -1.44
N ALA A 84 12.26 -2.82 -1.15
CA ALA A 84 13.45 -2.06 -1.51
C ALA A 84 14.72 -2.63 -0.86
N LEU A 85 14.68 -2.89 0.43
CA LEU A 85 15.84 -3.36 1.19
C LEU A 85 16.26 -4.78 0.79
N PHE A 86 15.30 -5.69 0.57
CA PHE A 86 15.63 -7.02 0.04
C PHE A 86 16.15 -6.95 -1.39
N SER A 87 15.58 -6.10 -2.24
CA SER A 87 16.08 -5.91 -3.61
C SER A 87 17.53 -5.40 -3.61
N ILE A 88 17.85 -4.42 -2.79
CA ILE A 88 19.22 -3.92 -2.65
C ILE A 88 20.14 -4.99 -2.05
N GLY A 89 19.70 -5.63 -0.96
CA GLY A 89 20.51 -6.63 -0.25
C GLY A 89 20.87 -7.85 -1.08
N LEU A 90 20.01 -8.24 -2.02
CA LEU A 90 20.19 -9.42 -2.89
C LEU A 90 20.79 -9.06 -4.25
N GLY A 91 20.45 -7.88 -4.81
CA GLY A 91 20.74 -7.53 -6.20
C GLY A 91 21.83 -6.47 -6.40
N ALA A 92 22.13 -5.63 -5.40
CA ALA A 92 23.09 -4.54 -5.58
C ALA A 92 24.52 -5.06 -5.67
N THR A 93 25.24 -4.62 -6.71
CA THR A 93 26.68 -4.80 -6.83
C THR A 93 27.40 -3.53 -6.38
N PRO A 94 28.52 -3.63 -5.62
CA PRO A 94 29.28 -2.47 -5.20
C PRO A 94 29.67 -1.57 -6.40
N GLY A 95 29.44 -0.26 -6.27
CA GLY A 95 29.77 0.71 -7.32
C GLY A 95 28.76 0.87 -8.45
N ASN A 96 27.70 0.03 -8.53
CA ASN A 96 26.67 0.14 -9.55
C ASN A 96 25.45 0.93 -9.05
N THR A 97 25.54 2.26 -9.07
CA THR A 97 24.43 3.17 -8.67
C THR A 97 23.21 3.08 -9.58
N THR A 98 23.42 2.90 -10.88
CA THR A 98 22.32 2.73 -11.86
C THR A 98 21.54 1.46 -11.57
N GLY A 99 22.20 0.35 -11.25
CA GLY A 99 21.54 -0.89 -10.87
C GLY A 99 20.68 -0.73 -9.60
N ILE A 100 21.15 0.01 -8.60
CA ILE A 100 20.37 0.32 -7.38
C ILE A 100 19.12 1.12 -7.74
N GLY A 101 19.22 2.14 -8.60
CA GLY A 101 18.07 2.93 -9.04
C GLY A 101 16.99 2.08 -9.69
N LEU A 102 17.37 1.13 -10.55
CA LEU A 102 16.43 0.21 -11.19
C LEU A 102 15.73 -0.73 -10.17
N LEU A 103 16.46 -1.21 -9.17
CA LEU A 103 15.91 -2.07 -8.11
C LEU A 103 14.88 -1.32 -7.23
N LEU A 104 15.01 -0.01 -7.10
CA LEU A 104 14.11 0.83 -6.30
C LEU A 104 12.88 1.31 -7.08
N LEU A 105 12.82 1.14 -8.40
CA LEU A 105 11.73 1.67 -9.22
C LEU A 105 10.36 1.06 -8.83
N LEU A 106 10.29 -0.26 -8.69
CA LEU A 106 9.04 -0.95 -8.36
C LEU A 106 8.52 -0.62 -6.95
N PRO A 107 9.34 -0.68 -5.88
CA PRO A 107 8.87 -0.28 -4.55
C PRO A 107 8.48 1.20 -4.47
N ALA A 108 9.19 2.09 -5.17
CA ALA A 108 8.81 3.51 -5.22
C ALA A 108 7.47 3.70 -5.96
N ALA A 109 7.27 3.05 -7.10
CA ALA A 109 6.02 3.09 -7.84
C ALA A 109 4.83 2.55 -7.03
N TYR A 110 5.04 1.45 -6.27
CA TYR A 110 4.05 0.94 -5.33
C TYR A 110 3.67 2.01 -4.29
N MET A 111 4.66 2.62 -3.63
CA MET A 111 4.41 3.64 -2.59
C MET A 111 3.67 4.85 -3.13
N VAL A 112 4.01 5.32 -4.33
CA VAL A 112 3.33 6.45 -4.98
C VAL A 112 1.88 6.08 -5.31
N ALA A 113 1.64 4.90 -5.86
CA ALA A 113 0.29 4.45 -6.21
C ALA A 113 -0.62 4.32 -4.98
N ASP A 114 -0.12 3.71 -3.89
CA ASP A 114 -0.89 3.54 -2.65
C ASP A 114 -1.14 4.88 -1.93
N LEU A 115 -0.15 5.77 -1.89
CA LEU A 115 -0.34 7.13 -1.37
C LEU A 115 -1.40 7.91 -2.18
N SER A 116 -1.36 7.81 -3.50
CA SER A 116 -2.32 8.47 -4.39
C SER A 116 -3.73 7.94 -4.17
N GLU A 117 -3.90 6.62 -4.00
CA GLU A 117 -5.18 6.02 -3.61
C GLU A 117 -5.69 6.59 -2.29
N ASN A 118 -4.84 6.66 -1.26
CA ASN A 118 -5.22 7.19 0.05
C ASN A 118 -5.68 8.64 -0.01
N VAL A 119 -5.02 9.47 -0.81
CA VAL A 119 -5.42 10.87 -1.03
C VAL A 119 -6.79 10.95 -1.71
N VAL A 120 -7.01 10.17 -2.76
CA VAL A 120 -8.30 10.14 -3.48
C VAL A 120 -9.42 9.63 -2.57
N LEU A 121 -9.17 8.57 -1.78
CA LEU A 121 -10.12 8.06 -0.78
C LEU A 121 -10.47 9.13 0.26
N ALA A 122 -9.48 9.83 0.80
CA ALA A 122 -9.71 10.90 1.76
C ALA A 122 -10.59 12.04 1.19
N ILE A 123 -10.36 12.42 -0.08
CA ILE A 123 -11.18 13.40 -0.78
C ILE A 123 -12.63 12.90 -0.90
N MET A 124 -12.82 11.65 -1.34
CA MET A 124 -14.17 11.07 -1.47
C MET A 124 -14.91 10.98 -0.13
N LEU A 125 -14.22 10.51 0.92
CA LEU A 125 -14.80 10.36 2.26
C LEU A 125 -15.09 11.70 2.96
N SER A 126 -14.42 12.78 2.54
CA SER A 126 -14.66 14.15 3.01
C SER A 126 -15.73 14.88 2.20
N SER A 127 -16.24 14.27 1.14
CA SER A 127 -17.22 14.90 0.23
C SER A 127 -18.58 15.02 0.90
N LYS A 128 -19.38 16.00 0.43
CA LYS A 128 -20.78 16.13 0.87
C LYS A 128 -21.63 15.04 0.21
N PRO A 129 -22.72 14.59 0.87
CA PRO A 129 -23.70 13.72 0.24
C PRO A 129 -24.19 14.32 -1.09
N GLY A 130 -24.27 13.49 -2.13
CA GLY A 130 -24.68 13.91 -3.47
C GLY A 130 -23.58 14.55 -4.33
N SER A 131 -22.34 14.72 -3.80
CA SER A 131 -21.26 15.38 -4.54
C SER A 131 -20.19 14.43 -5.08
N VAL A 132 -20.28 13.14 -4.79
CA VAL A 132 -19.33 12.15 -5.30
C VAL A 132 -19.48 11.99 -6.80
N THR A 133 -18.38 12.20 -7.54
CA THR A 133 -18.35 12.07 -8.99
C THR A 133 -17.63 10.79 -9.43
N ASN A 134 -17.80 10.37 -10.68
CA ASN A 134 -17.17 9.17 -11.22
C ASN A 134 -15.63 9.31 -11.32
N GLY A 135 -15.11 10.52 -11.54
CA GLY A 135 -13.68 10.75 -11.71
C GLY A 135 -12.82 10.24 -10.55
N PRO A 136 -13.04 10.70 -9.30
CA PRO A 136 -12.32 10.17 -8.13
C PRO A 136 -12.48 8.67 -7.93
N VAL A 137 -13.68 8.10 -8.20
CA VAL A 137 -13.92 6.65 -8.10
C VAL A 137 -13.02 5.88 -9.06
N THR A 138 -13.03 6.26 -10.35
CA THR A 138 -12.16 5.62 -11.37
C THR A 138 -10.68 5.80 -11.06
N LEU A 139 -10.27 6.96 -10.53
CA LEU A 139 -8.89 7.18 -10.09
C LEU A 139 -8.49 6.26 -8.94
N ALA A 140 -9.35 6.10 -7.92
CA ALA A 140 -9.09 5.19 -6.81
C ALA A 140 -8.93 3.74 -7.30
N GLU A 141 -9.83 3.26 -8.19
CA GLU A 141 -9.71 1.94 -8.82
C GLU A 141 -8.39 1.77 -9.58
N SER A 142 -8.02 2.78 -10.37
CA SER A 142 -6.76 2.75 -11.14
C SER A 142 -5.54 2.67 -10.22
N PHE A 143 -5.52 3.44 -9.14
CA PHE A 143 -4.41 3.39 -8.17
C PHE A 143 -4.39 2.08 -7.40
N THR A 144 -5.55 1.50 -7.05
CA THR A 144 -5.63 0.16 -6.45
C THR A 144 -5.03 -0.89 -7.39
N ALA A 145 -5.39 -0.89 -8.67
CA ALA A 145 -4.84 -1.82 -9.65
C ALA A 145 -3.32 -1.65 -9.81
N LEU A 146 -2.84 -0.41 -9.91
CA LEU A 146 -1.41 -0.10 -10.04
C LEU A 146 -0.61 -0.52 -8.81
N LYS A 147 -1.08 -0.23 -7.58
CA LYS A 147 -0.36 -0.66 -6.38
C LYS A 147 -0.26 -2.17 -6.26
N LEU A 148 -1.33 -2.91 -6.58
CA LEU A 148 -1.31 -4.37 -6.57
C LEU A 148 -0.33 -4.92 -7.62
N LEU A 149 -0.32 -4.35 -8.82
CA LEU A 149 0.63 -4.71 -9.88
C LEU A 149 2.07 -4.48 -9.43
N PHE A 150 2.38 -3.29 -8.89
CA PHE A 150 3.75 -2.96 -8.46
C PHE A 150 4.18 -3.75 -7.22
N CYS A 151 3.28 -4.00 -6.27
CA CYS A 151 3.56 -4.85 -5.11
C CYS A 151 3.87 -6.28 -5.56
N PHE A 152 3.08 -6.85 -6.46
CA PHE A 152 3.31 -8.18 -7.03
C PHE A 152 4.64 -8.23 -7.80
N ALA A 153 4.86 -7.29 -8.73
CA ALA A 153 6.10 -7.23 -9.51
C ALA A 153 7.33 -7.05 -8.63
N GLY A 154 7.26 -6.20 -7.59
CA GLY A 154 8.34 -6.03 -6.61
C GLY A 154 8.61 -7.29 -5.79
N SER A 155 7.57 -8.03 -5.42
CA SER A 155 7.71 -9.33 -4.74
C SER A 155 8.38 -10.37 -5.64
N VAL A 156 7.98 -10.44 -6.91
CA VAL A 156 8.62 -11.31 -7.92
C VAL A 156 10.09 -10.90 -8.11
N GLN A 157 10.40 -9.61 -8.19
CA GLN A 157 11.77 -9.11 -8.25
C GLN A 157 12.62 -9.66 -7.11
N VAL A 158 12.14 -9.58 -5.86
CA VAL A 158 12.85 -10.11 -4.68
C VAL A 158 13.09 -11.62 -4.80
N LEU A 159 12.08 -12.39 -5.23
CA LEU A 159 12.20 -13.84 -5.41
C LEU A 159 13.23 -14.21 -6.48
N VAL A 160 13.22 -13.51 -7.62
CA VAL A 160 14.20 -13.73 -8.70
C VAL A 160 15.63 -13.42 -8.22
N LEU A 161 15.81 -12.31 -7.49
CA LEU A 161 17.10 -11.94 -6.93
C LEU A 161 17.58 -12.95 -5.88
N ALA A 162 16.69 -13.46 -5.04
CA ALA A 162 17.01 -14.50 -4.06
C ALA A 162 17.44 -15.80 -4.74
N TRP A 163 16.73 -16.21 -5.79
CA TRP A 163 17.09 -17.36 -6.62
C TRP A 163 18.49 -17.19 -7.24
N GLN A 164 18.76 -16.04 -7.85
CA GLN A 164 20.07 -15.75 -8.44
C GLN A 164 21.19 -15.73 -7.39
N ALA A 165 20.94 -15.18 -6.21
CA ALA A 165 21.92 -15.17 -5.11
C ALA A 165 22.23 -16.59 -4.62
N TYR A 166 21.21 -17.45 -4.52
CA TYR A 166 21.39 -18.87 -4.16
C TYR A 166 22.28 -19.61 -5.15
N HIS A 167 22.03 -19.48 -6.46
CA HIS A 167 22.84 -20.15 -7.49
C HIS A 167 24.27 -19.62 -7.66
N ARG A 168 24.54 -18.39 -7.21
CA ARG A 168 25.91 -17.85 -7.20
C ARG A 168 26.73 -18.35 -6.01
N SER A 169 26.10 -18.88 -4.98
CA SER A 169 26.76 -19.35 -3.75
C SER A 169 27.06 -20.86 -3.77
N HIS A 170 26.54 -21.58 -4.75
CA HIS A 170 26.76 -23.01 -5.02
C HIS A 170 27.36 -23.23 -6.40
#